data_1d9a89960d6c90ad61f824e47c2f03d6
#
_entry.id   1d9a89960d6c90ad61f824e47c2f03d6
#
_cell.length_a   1.000
_cell.length_b   1.000
_cell.length_c   1.000
_cell.angle_alpha   90.00
_cell.angle_beta   90.00
_cell.angle_gamma   90.00
#
_symmetry.space_group_name_H-M   'P 1'
#
loop_
_entity.id
_entity.type
_entity.pdbx_description
1 polymer ?
#
loop_
_entity_poly.entity_id
_entity_poly.type
_entity_poly.pdbx_seq_one_letter_code
_entity_poly.pdbx_strand_id
1 'polypeptide(L)'
;MFQGTISVPSKKPVAIMPHPPSGGKYGVECLLTKFYNDIYVLPGEATSVYQQVPLDIGLYCGNTLVTVVPIRPKYALYGPSDLGDLCRYSSSDIVQDLSPCLRTPIKIRLSNISKTVVRVTKAVIPLKGLGLYISPERMPLITSAKLVTHSLSYAEVTTELLPSLEVEGVSKLLVEPSIATYIMRYGL
;
A
#
# COMPACT_ATOMS: atom_id res chain seq x y z
N MET A 1 21.10 11.28 4.39
CA MET A 1 21.12 11.39 2.91
C MET A 1 21.68 10.08 2.38
N PHE A 2 20.92 9.36 1.57
CA PHE A 2 21.39 8.10 0.97
C PHE A 2 22.13 8.46 -0.32
N GLN A 3 23.44 8.19 -0.40
CA GLN A 3 24.20 8.28 -1.63
C GLN A 3 24.59 6.86 -2.04
N GLY A 4 24.12 6.45 -3.21
CA GLY A 4 24.50 5.18 -3.80
C GLY A 4 24.75 5.38 -5.29
N THR A 5 25.79 4.73 -5.81
CA THR A 5 26.09 4.71 -7.24
C THR A 5 25.52 3.43 -7.84
N ILE A 6 24.69 3.56 -8.86
CA ILE A 6 24.16 2.43 -9.62
C ILE A 6 24.83 2.44 -10.99
N SER A 7 25.59 1.40 -11.28
CA SER A 7 26.18 1.20 -12.62
C SER A 7 25.19 0.47 -13.48
N VAL A 8 24.72 1.09 -14.56
CA VAL A 8 23.81 0.48 -15.53
C VAL A 8 24.61 0.16 -16.80
N PRO A 9 24.87 -1.12 -17.11
CA PRO A 9 25.67 -1.51 -18.27
C PRO A 9 24.84 -1.47 -19.56
N SER A 10 24.25 -0.33 -19.90
CA SER A 10 23.36 -0.25 -21.05
C SER A 10 23.34 1.15 -21.66
N LYS A 11 23.27 1.19 -22.99
CA LYS A 11 22.96 2.42 -23.76
C LYS A 11 21.47 2.81 -23.68
N LYS A 12 20.64 2.03 -22.95
CA LYS A 12 19.21 2.34 -22.79
C LYS A 12 19.02 3.49 -21.82
N PRO A 13 18.00 4.34 -22.01
CA PRO A 13 17.73 5.43 -21.10
C PRO A 13 17.34 4.89 -19.70
N VAL A 14 17.83 5.57 -18.68
CA VAL A 14 17.42 5.32 -17.28
C VAL A 14 16.25 6.25 -16.95
N ALA A 15 15.16 5.69 -16.47
CA ALA A 15 14.00 6.43 -16.00
C ALA A 15 13.85 6.30 -14.47
N ILE A 16 13.49 7.40 -13.84
CA ILE A 16 13.14 7.47 -12.42
C ILE A 16 11.64 7.67 -12.34
N MET A 17 10.93 6.73 -11.74
CA MET A 17 9.46 6.74 -11.67
C MET A 17 8.97 6.37 -10.27
N PRO A 18 7.76 6.79 -9.86
CA PRO A 18 7.14 6.29 -8.65
C PRO A 18 6.98 4.77 -8.73
N HIS A 19 7.06 4.13 -7.58
CA HIS A 19 6.88 2.69 -7.40
C HIS A 19 6.01 2.43 -6.15
N PRO A 20 5.18 1.39 -6.11
CA PRO A 20 4.50 1.01 -4.88
C PRO A 20 5.48 0.85 -3.72
N PRO A 21 5.02 1.01 -2.46
CA PRO A 21 5.89 0.80 -1.31
C PRO A 21 6.50 -0.61 -1.34
N SER A 22 7.81 -0.67 -1.14
CA SER A 22 8.57 -1.93 -1.14
C SER A 22 8.89 -2.37 0.29
N GLY A 23 9.32 -3.62 0.46
CA GLY A 23 9.75 -4.16 1.75
C GLY A 23 11.05 -3.54 2.30
N GLY A 24 11.76 -2.77 1.49
CA GLY A 24 12.99 -2.10 1.87
C GLY A 24 14.08 -3.08 2.33
N LYS A 25 14.99 -2.60 3.19
CA LYS A 25 16.15 -3.38 3.66
C LYS A 25 15.80 -4.62 4.50
N TYR A 26 14.59 -4.67 5.05
CA TYR A 26 14.15 -5.80 5.87
C TYR A 26 13.33 -6.83 5.09
N GLY A 27 13.04 -6.58 3.82
CA GLY A 27 12.27 -7.49 2.97
C GLY A 27 10.85 -7.75 3.49
N VAL A 28 10.24 -6.79 4.20
CA VAL A 28 8.89 -6.96 4.76
C VAL A 28 7.86 -7.11 3.64
N GLU A 29 6.83 -7.91 3.88
CA GLU A 29 5.83 -8.25 2.86
C GLU A 29 4.49 -7.52 3.04
N CYS A 30 4.37 -6.69 4.08
CA CYS A 30 3.13 -6.01 4.45
C CYS A 30 3.32 -4.51 4.69
N LEU A 31 2.25 -3.76 4.44
CA LEU A 31 2.07 -2.36 4.78
C LEU A 31 1.02 -2.24 5.88
N LEU A 32 1.45 -1.88 7.09
CA LEU A 32 0.55 -1.53 8.19
C LEU A 32 0.18 -0.06 8.06
N THR A 33 -1.08 0.22 7.78
CA THR A 33 -1.62 1.59 7.77
C THR A 33 -2.56 1.81 8.93
N LYS A 34 -2.34 2.90 9.68
CA LYS A 34 -3.19 3.32 10.80
C LYS A 34 -4.15 4.40 10.32
N PHE A 35 -5.43 4.24 10.58
CA PHE A 35 -6.45 5.24 10.29
C PHE A 35 -6.36 6.42 11.25
N TYR A 36 -6.74 7.60 10.77
CA TYR A 36 -6.78 8.82 11.61
C TYR A 36 -7.88 8.72 12.66
N ASN A 37 -9.06 8.24 12.24
CA ASN A 37 -10.20 8.00 13.13
C ASN A 37 -10.55 6.51 13.13
N ASP A 38 -11.12 6.05 14.21
CA ASP A 38 -11.71 4.72 14.32
C ASP A 38 -12.93 4.61 13.40
N ILE A 39 -13.02 3.50 12.70
CA ILE A 39 -14.11 3.21 11.76
C ILE A 39 -14.98 2.10 12.35
N TYR A 40 -16.25 2.38 12.56
CA TYR A 40 -17.21 1.41 13.05
C TYR A 40 -18.03 0.88 11.88
N VAL A 41 -18.02 -0.44 11.67
CA VAL A 41 -18.77 -1.09 10.58
C VAL A 41 -19.82 -1.99 11.21
N LEU A 42 -21.10 -1.74 10.89
CA LEU A 42 -22.22 -2.54 11.38
C LEU A 42 -22.25 -3.95 10.74
N PRO A 43 -22.88 -4.93 11.40
CA PRO A 43 -23.05 -6.26 10.84
C PRO A 43 -23.73 -6.24 9.47
N GLY A 44 -23.12 -6.92 8.48
CA GLY A 44 -23.63 -6.98 7.11
C GLY A 44 -23.36 -5.74 6.25
N GLU A 45 -22.81 -4.67 6.84
CA GLU A 45 -22.54 -3.42 6.13
C GLU A 45 -21.13 -3.39 5.52
N ALA A 46 -21.00 -2.50 4.52
CA ALA A 46 -19.73 -2.19 3.91
C ALA A 46 -19.58 -0.68 3.74
N THR A 47 -18.35 -0.19 3.92
CA THR A 47 -17.97 1.20 3.68
C THR A 47 -16.63 1.28 2.99
N SER A 48 -16.28 2.43 2.45
CA SER A 48 -14.97 2.65 1.83
C SER A 48 -14.29 3.84 2.48
N VAL A 49 -13.00 3.71 2.72
CA VAL A 49 -12.15 4.77 3.25
C VAL A 49 -10.96 4.97 2.35
N TYR A 50 -10.45 6.20 2.32
CA TYR A 50 -9.24 6.54 1.60
C TYR A 50 -8.12 6.85 2.59
N GLN A 51 -6.99 6.18 2.40
CA GLN A 51 -5.81 6.37 3.23
C GLN A 51 -4.63 6.73 2.34
N GLN A 52 -3.90 7.78 2.69
CA GLN A 52 -2.66 8.13 1.98
C GLN A 52 -1.56 7.12 2.32
N VAL A 53 -0.88 6.62 1.30
CA VAL A 53 0.26 5.72 1.43
C VAL A 53 1.49 6.30 0.73
N PRO A 54 2.70 6.06 1.28
CA PRO A 54 3.94 6.51 0.65
C PRO A 54 4.21 5.69 -0.61
N LEU A 55 4.84 6.32 -1.59
CA LEU A 55 5.44 5.65 -2.73
C LEU A 55 6.97 5.62 -2.58
N ASP A 56 7.58 4.64 -3.20
CA ASP A 56 9.03 4.55 -3.37
C ASP A 56 9.46 5.07 -4.74
N ILE A 57 10.74 5.07 -5.00
CA ILE A 57 11.31 5.43 -6.30
C ILE A 57 11.85 4.18 -6.99
N GLY A 58 11.30 3.85 -8.14
CA GLY A 58 11.80 2.81 -9.03
C GLY A 58 12.81 3.39 -10.03
N LEU A 59 13.94 2.71 -10.20
CA LEU A 59 14.92 2.98 -11.25
C LEU A 59 14.76 1.95 -12.36
N TYR A 60 14.48 2.42 -13.55
CA TYR A 60 14.23 1.57 -14.72
C TYR A 60 15.28 1.79 -15.79
N CYS A 61 15.73 0.71 -16.42
CA CYS A 61 16.55 0.73 -17.64
C CYS A 61 15.73 0.21 -18.81
N GLY A 62 15.24 1.09 -19.65
CA GLY A 62 14.16 0.76 -20.59
C GLY A 62 12.90 0.37 -19.81
N ASN A 63 12.38 -0.85 -20.04
CA ASN A 63 11.21 -1.36 -19.33
C ASN A 63 11.56 -2.28 -18.15
N THR A 64 12.84 -2.45 -17.83
CA THR A 64 13.29 -3.36 -16.76
C THR A 64 13.52 -2.58 -15.47
N LEU A 65 12.85 -2.98 -14.40
CA LEU A 65 13.12 -2.44 -13.05
C LEU A 65 14.51 -2.92 -12.59
N VAL A 66 15.38 -1.97 -12.30
CA VAL A 66 16.75 -2.24 -11.81
C VAL A 66 16.77 -2.34 -10.31
N THR A 67 16.13 -1.37 -9.64
CA THR A 67 16.05 -1.34 -8.18
C THR A 67 14.93 -0.41 -7.72
N VAL A 68 14.52 -0.59 -6.45
CA VAL A 68 13.58 0.29 -5.77
C VAL A 68 14.30 0.96 -4.59
N VAL A 69 14.24 2.27 -4.51
CA VAL A 69 14.78 3.06 -3.42
C VAL A 69 13.64 3.47 -2.50
N PRO A 70 13.57 2.91 -1.27
CA PRO A 70 12.55 3.26 -0.30
C PRO A 70 12.70 4.70 0.18
N ILE A 71 11.60 5.45 0.20
CA ILE A 71 11.58 6.84 0.67
C ILE A 71 11.18 6.89 2.13
N ARG A 72 12.12 7.31 3.00
CA ARG A 72 11.92 7.45 4.46
C ARG A 72 11.13 6.29 5.07
N PRO A 73 11.54 5.03 4.83
CA PRO A 73 10.77 3.88 5.27
C PRO A 73 10.71 3.83 6.80
N LYS A 74 9.50 3.70 7.32
CA LYS A 74 9.26 3.39 8.74
C LYS A 74 8.70 1.98 8.83
N TYR A 75 8.96 1.33 9.95
CA TYR A 75 8.52 -0.04 10.19
C TYR A 75 7.86 -0.14 11.55
N ALA A 76 6.86 -0.98 11.67
CA ALA A 76 6.19 -1.29 12.92
C ALA A 76 5.79 -2.76 12.96
N LEU A 77 5.75 -3.29 14.14
CA LEU A 77 5.30 -4.66 14.39
C LEU A 77 3.77 -4.69 14.42
N TYR A 78 3.18 -5.60 13.65
CA TYR A 78 1.77 -5.94 13.74
C TYR A 78 1.63 -7.24 14.51
N GLY A 79 1.19 -7.15 15.76
CA GLY A 79 1.04 -8.29 16.66
C GLY A 79 1.99 -8.25 17.87
N PRO A 80 2.07 -9.34 18.62
CA PRO A 80 2.96 -9.45 19.77
C PRO A 80 4.42 -9.52 19.34
N SER A 81 5.32 -9.21 20.27
CA SER A 81 6.77 -9.06 20.01
C SER A 81 7.46 -10.31 19.46
N ASP A 82 6.93 -11.48 19.78
CA ASP A 82 7.49 -12.80 19.44
C ASP A 82 6.83 -13.46 18.22
N LEU A 83 5.61 -13.05 17.88
CA LEU A 83 4.81 -13.70 16.82
C LEU A 83 4.28 -12.71 15.77
N GLY A 84 4.48 -11.42 15.97
CA GLY A 84 3.98 -10.40 15.08
C GLY A 84 4.79 -10.26 13.80
N ASP A 85 4.15 -9.73 12.77
CA ASP A 85 4.79 -9.46 11.49
C ASP A 85 5.39 -8.05 11.48
N LEU A 86 6.66 -7.94 11.11
CA LEU A 86 7.26 -6.65 10.83
C LEU A 86 6.72 -6.13 9.50
N CYS A 87 5.99 -5.02 9.53
CA CYS A 87 5.43 -4.39 8.35
C CYS A 87 6.07 -3.02 8.10
N ARG A 88 6.06 -2.57 6.86
CA ARG A 88 6.25 -1.16 6.55
C ARG A 88 5.10 -0.37 7.15
N TYR A 89 5.40 0.76 7.80
CA TYR A 89 4.40 1.53 8.53
C TYR A 89 4.04 2.82 7.80
N SER A 90 2.74 3.11 7.75
CA SER A 90 2.19 4.36 7.24
C SER A 90 1.11 4.90 8.18
N SER A 91 1.07 6.21 8.32
CA SER A 91 -0.02 6.95 8.96
C SER A 91 -0.18 8.28 8.23
N SER A 92 -1.34 8.95 8.41
CA SER A 92 -1.59 10.26 7.79
C SER A 92 -0.48 11.28 8.11
N ASP A 93 0.00 11.32 9.35
CA ASP A 93 1.04 12.26 9.78
C ASP A 93 2.37 12.05 9.06
N ILE A 94 2.74 10.78 8.81
CA ILE A 94 3.98 10.44 8.10
C ILE A 94 3.92 10.85 6.64
N VAL A 95 2.76 10.69 6.02
CA VAL A 95 2.59 10.89 4.58
C VAL A 95 2.41 12.36 4.21
N GLN A 96 1.90 13.18 5.14
CA GLN A 96 1.74 14.62 4.91
C GLN A 96 3.06 15.35 4.58
N ASP A 97 4.18 14.87 5.14
CA ASP A 97 5.51 15.44 4.90
C ASP A 97 6.13 15.04 3.55
N LEU A 98 5.47 14.15 2.81
CA LEU A 98 5.96 13.71 1.49
C LEU A 98 5.45 14.63 0.38
N SER A 99 6.27 14.80 -0.66
CA SER A 99 5.84 15.44 -1.90
C SER A 99 4.61 14.72 -2.49
N PRO A 100 3.66 15.43 -3.12
CA PRO A 100 2.48 14.83 -3.75
C PRO A 100 2.79 13.69 -4.73
N CYS A 101 3.92 13.73 -5.43
CA CYS A 101 4.35 12.66 -6.34
C CYS A 101 4.90 11.42 -5.63
N LEU A 102 5.11 11.47 -4.30
CA LEU A 102 5.62 10.37 -3.48
C LEU A 102 4.57 9.83 -2.51
N ARG A 103 3.32 10.15 -2.75
CA ARG A 103 2.17 9.63 -2.00
C ARG A 103 0.97 9.45 -2.93
N THR A 104 0.10 8.52 -2.56
CA THR A 104 -1.13 8.27 -3.33
C THR A 104 -2.22 7.77 -2.39
N PRO A 105 -3.50 8.11 -2.64
CA PRO A 105 -4.59 7.51 -1.88
C PRO A 105 -4.78 6.05 -2.27
N ILE A 106 -4.88 5.17 -1.27
CA ILE A 106 -5.42 3.83 -1.43
C ILE A 106 -6.86 3.78 -0.94
N LYS A 107 -7.76 3.23 -1.75
CA LYS A 107 -9.13 2.93 -1.35
C LYS A 107 -9.15 1.59 -0.64
N ILE A 108 -9.65 1.57 0.59
CA ILE A 108 -9.85 0.35 1.36
C ILE A 108 -11.35 0.16 1.56
N ARG A 109 -11.89 -0.89 0.96
CA ARG A 109 -13.28 -1.27 1.15
C ARG A 109 -13.37 -2.17 2.38
N LEU A 110 -14.03 -1.68 3.43
CA LEU A 110 -14.28 -2.40 4.67
C LEU A 110 -15.63 -3.10 4.57
N SER A 111 -15.69 -4.40 4.87
CA SER A 111 -16.92 -5.18 4.88
C SER A 111 -16.99 -6.01 6.16
N ASN A 112 -18.08 -5.91 6.91
CA ASN A 112 -18.27 -6.65 8.13
C ASN A 112 -19.28 -7.80 7.91
N ILE A 113 -18.78 -9.01 7.88
CA ILE A 113 -19.60 -10.23 7.78
C ILE A 113 -19.81 -10.92 9.15
N SER A 114 -19.31 -10.30 10.22
CA SER A 114 -19.56 -10.78 11.59
C SER A 114 -20.96 -10.38 12.07
N LYS A 115 -21.36 -10.91 13.23
CA LYS A 115 -22.66 -10.60 13.86
C LYS A 115 -22.63 -9.40 14.80
N THR A 116 -21.47 -8.77 14.97
CA THR A 116 -21.26 -7.66 15.91
C THR A 116 -20.68 -6.45 15.21
N VAL A 117 -20.84 -5.26 15.78
CA VAL A 117 -20.16 -4.06 15.31
C VAL A 117 -18.68 -4.24 15.47
N VAL A 118 -17.92 -3.97 14.41
CA VAL A 118 -16.45 -4.07 14.42
C VAL A 118 -15.86 -2.68 14.37
N ARG A 119 -14.90 -2.41 15.26
CA ARG A 119 -14.07 -1.20 15.26
C ARG A 119 -12.77 -1.50 14.52
N VAL A 120 -12.52 -0.80 13.42
CA VAL A 120 -11.33 -0.93 12.60
C VAL A 120 -10.46 0.32 12.79
N THR A 121 -9.24 0.15 13.28
CA THR A 121 -8.30 1.23 13.56
C THR A 121 -7.10 1.23 12.61
N LYS A 122 -6.88 0.11 11.94
CA LYS A 122 -5.73 -0.13 11.07
C LYS A 122 -6.06 -1.19 10.00
N ALA A 123 -5.27 -1.22 8.96
CA ALA A 123 -5.28 -2.29 7.97
C ALA A 123 -3.86 -2.76 7.65
N VAL A 124 -3.69 -4.04 7.38
CA VAL A 124 -2.42 -4.63 6.94
C VAL A 124 -2.58 -5.10 5.50
N ILE A 125 -1.91 -4.44 4.59
CA ILE A 125 -2.06 -4.65 3.15
C ILE A 125 -0.85 -5.41 2.63
N PRO A 126 -1.01 -6.51 1.87
CA PRO A 126 0.12 -7.23 1.28
C PRO A 126 0.79 -6.38 0.19
N LEU A 127 2.10 -6.15 0.31
CA LEU A 127 2.87 -5.29 -0.60
C LEU A 127 2.94 -5.85 -2.02
N LYS A 128 3.10 -7.16 -2.17
CA LYS A 128 3.27 -7.79 -3.48
C LYS A 128 2.06 -7.68 -4.40
N GLY A 129 0.88 -7.38 -3.84
CA GLY A 129 -0.35 -7.19 -4.61
C GLY A 129 -0.53 -5.78 -5.16
N LEU A 130 0.27 -4.83 -4.68
CA LEU A 130 0.12 -3.42 -5.02
C LEU A 130 0.64 -3.13 -6.42
N GLY A 131 -0.24 -2.74 -7.33
CA GLY A 131 0.11 -2.18 -8.63
C GLY A 131 0.11 -0.66 -8.63
N LEU A 132 0.68 -0.07 -9.66
CA LEU A 132 0.74 1.37 -9.85
C LEU A 132 0.36 1.77 -11.27
N TYR A 133 -0.50 2.76 -11.36
CA TYR A 133 -0.94 3.39 -12.58
C TYR A 133 -0.53 4.87 -12.56
N ILE A 134 -0.43 5.48 -13.72
CA ILE A 134 -0.30 6.92 -13.88
C ILE A 134 -1.53 7.43 -14.62
N SER A 135 -2.24 8.37 -14.03
CA SER A 135 -3.38 9.04 -14.66
C SER A 135 -2.93 9.92 -15.84
N PRO A 136 -3.85 10.35 -16.72
CA PRO A 136 -3.54 11.31 -17.78
C PRO A 136 -2.91 12.62 -17.24
N GLU A 137 -3.30 13.06 -16.04
CA GLU A 137 -2.75 14.23 -15.34
C GLU A 137 -1.40 13.95 -14.68
N ARG A 138 -0.79 12.78 -14.93
CA ARG A 138 0.50 12.33 -14.38
C ARG A 138 0.49 12.12 -12.86
N MET A 139 -0.68 11.85 -12.27
CA MET A 139 -0.78 11.51 -10.86
C MET A 139 -0.63 9.99 -10.65
N PRO A 140 0.16 9.56 -9.66
CA PRO A 140 0.26 8.14 -9.34
C PRO A 140 -1.03 7.65 -8.68
N LEU A 141 -1.52 6.49 -9.12
CA LEU A 141 -2.70 5.80 -8.61
C LEU A 141 -2.31 4.37 -8.25
N ILE A 142 -2.53 4.00 -7.00
CA ILE A 142 -2.29 2.63 -6.52
C ILE A 142 -3.57 1.79 -6.63
N THR A 143 -3.44 0.47 -6.65
CA THR A 143 -4.60 -0.44 -6.60
C THR A 143 -5.34 -0.35 -5.27
N SER A 144 -6.62 -0.71 -5.28
CA SER A 144 -7.45 -0.76 -4.08
C SER A 144 -7.21 -2.03 -3.25
N ALA A 145 -7.74 -2.04 -2.03
CA ALA A 145 -7.76 -3.19 -1.17
C ALA A 145 -9.15 -3.41 -0.57
N LYS A 146 -9.49 -4.67 -0.30
CA LYS A 146 -10.71 -5.07 0.38
C LYS A 146 -10.33 -5.70 1.72
N LEU A 147 -10.93 -5.21 2.81
CA LEU A 147 -10.81 -5.77 4.16
C LEU A 147 -12.15 -6.37 4.57
N VAL A 148 -12.19 -7.66 4.81
CA VAL A 148 -13.38 -8.39 5.27
C VAL A 148 -13.17 -8.81 6.70
N THR A 149 -14.01 -8.32 7.62
CA THR A 149 -13.95 -8.68 9.04
C THR A 149 -14.85 -9.88 9.31
N HIS A 150 -14.30 -10.92 9.91
CA HIS A 150 -15.00 -12.13 10.30
C HIS A 150 -15.34 -12.15 11.80
N SER A 151 -14.55 -11.42 12.60
CA SER A 151 -14.74 -11.26 14.05
C SER A 151 -14.08 -9.96 14.53
N LEU A 152 -14.13 -9.69 15.83
CA LEU A 152 -13.48 -8.52 16.44
C LEU A 152 -11.96 -8.51 16.30
N SER A 153 -11.32 -9.67 16.08
CA SER A 153 -9.86 -9.81 16.03
C SER A 153 -9.34 -10.42 14.72
N TYR A 154 -10.23 -10.84 13.83
CA TYR A 154 -9.86 -11.56 12.62
C TYR A 154 -10.45 -10.89 11.37
N ALA A 155 -9.60 -10.55 10.44
CA ALA A 155 -9.98 -10.04 9.13
C ALA A 155 -9.04 -10.54 8.04
N GLU A 156 -9.52 -10.51 6.82
CA GLU A 156 -8.78 -10.80 5.59
C GLU A 156 -8.66 -9.53 4.75
N VAL A 157 -7.44 -9.21 4.32
CA VAL A 157 -7.17 -8.07 3.44
C VAL A 157 -6.65 -8.58 2.12
N THR A 158 -7.36 -8.29 1.05
CA THR A 158 -7.02 -8.70 -0.31
C THR A 158 -6.82 -7.48 -1.19
N THR A 159 -5.74 -7.44 -1.97
CA THR A 159 -5.53 -6.43 -3.00
C THR A 159 -6.42 -6.69 -4.21
N GLU A 160 -6.89 -5.62 -4.86
CA GLU A 160 -7.70 -5.67 -6.06
C GLU A 160 -6.85 -5.30 -7.28
N LEU A 161 -7.34 -5.58 -8.49
CA LEU A 161 -6.60 -5.31 -9.73
C LEU A 161 -6.84 -3.89 -10.28
N LEU A 162 -7.87 -3.20 -9.77
CA LEU A 162 -8.27 -1.88 -10.25
C LEU A 162 -7.62 -0.76 -9.43
N PRO A 163 -7.34 0.39 -10.04
CA PRO A 163 -6.85 1.55 -9.31
C PRO A 163 -7.85 2.03 -8.26
N SER A 164 -7.32 2.66 -7.20
CA SER A 164 -8.12 3.16 -6.07
C SER A 164 -9.08 4.29 -6.43
N LEU A 165 -8.76 5.05 -7.47
CA LEU A 165 -9.57 6.14 -7.99
C LEU A 165 -9.91 5.85 -9.44
N GLU A 166 -11.18 6.02 -9.78
CA GLU A 166 -11.63 6.12 -11.17
C GLU A 166 -11.29 7.52 -11.67
N VAL A 167 -10.44 7.58 -12.69
CA VAL A 167 -10.03 8.82 -13.34
C VAL A 167 -10.52 8.78 -14.79
N GLU A 168 -11.10 9.87 -15.25
CA GLU A 168 -11.49 10.00 -16.66
C GLU A 168 -10.26 9.84 -17.56
N GLY A 169 -10.38 8.98 -18.56
CA GLY A 169 -9.30 8.64 -19.48
C GLY A 169 -8.58 7.34 -19.14
N VAL A 170 -7.60 6.98 -19.95
CA VAL A 170 -6.83 5.74 -19.81
C VAL A 170 -5.59 5.98 -18.95
N SER A 171 -5.55 5.34 -17.80
CA SER A 171 -4.35 5.31 -16.94
C SER A 171 -3.30 4.37 -17.52
N LYS A 172 -2.04 4.81 -17.54
CA LYS A 172 -0.92 3.97 -17.94
C LYS A 172 -0.49 3.08 -16.78
N LEU A 173 -0.48 1.78 -17.00
CA LEU A 173 0.07 0.81 -16.04
C LEU A 173 1.59 0.96 -15.97
N LEU A 174 2.14 1.11 -14.77
CA LEU A 174 3.58 1.14 -14.48
C LEU A 174 4.06 -0.13 -13.79
N VAL A 175 3.32 -0.58 -12.77
CA VAL A 175 3.61 -1.80 -12.01
C VAL A 175 2.37 -2.65 -12.01
N GLU A 176 2.50 -3.87 -12.48
CA GLU A 176 1.39 -4.81 -12.62
C GLU A 176 0.86 -5.22 -11.24
N PRO A 177 -0.45 -5.08 -11.00
CA PRO A 177 -1.08 -5.54 -9.76
C PRO A 177 -1.24 -7.06 -9.77
N SER A 178 -1.30 -7.63 -8.58
CA SER A 178 -1.71 -9.01 -8.41
C SER A 178 -2.67 -9.15 -7.23
N ILE A 179 -3.48 -10.19 -7.24
CA ILE A 179 -4.31 -10.52 -6.07
C ILE A 179 -3.40 -11.15 -5.03
N ALA A 180 -3.31 -10.51 -3.88
CA ALA A 180 -2.58 -11.01 -2.73
C ALA A 180 -3.41 -10.81 -1.49
N THR A 181 -3.34 -11.76 -0.57
CA THR A 181 -4.14 -11.78 0.66
C THR A 181 -3.24 -11.78 1.87
N TYR A 182 -3.63 -11.01 2.89
CA TYR A 182 -3.04 -10.99 4.20
C TYR A 182 -4.11 -11.25 5.27
N ILE A 183 -3.79 -12.10 6.24
CA ILE A 183 -4.69 -12.44 7.34
C ILE A 183 -4.32 -11.66 8.59
N MET A 184 -5.20 -10.74 9.00
CA MET A 184 -5.08 -9.99 10.24
C MET A 184 -5.59 -10.82 11.41
N ARG A 185 -4.71 -11.15 12.37
CA ARG A 185 -5.02 -11.99 13.55
C ARG A 185 -4.82 -11.26 14.89
N TYR A 186 -4.21 -10.08 14.87
CA TYR A 186 -3.82 -9.35 16.06
C TYR A 186 -4.59 -8.03 16.23
N GLY A 187 -5.89 -8.07 15.93
CA GLY A 187 -6.81 -6.94 16.06
C GLY A 187 -6.85 -6.04 14.82
N LEU A 188 -7.91 -5.28 14.75
CA LEU A 188 -8.32 -4.45 13.60
C LEU A 188 -8.12 -2.96 13.84
#